data_25ca40fb5ff0a1e39255cf439a9e6b76
#
_entry.id   25ca40fb5ff0a1e39255cf439a9e6b76
#
_cell.length_a   1.000
_cell.length_b   1.000
_cell.length_c   1.000
_cell.angle_alpha   90.00
_cell.angle_beta   90.00
_cell.angle_gamma   90.00
#
_symmetry.space_group_name_H-M   'P 1'
#
loop_
_entity.id
_entity.type
_entity.pdbx_description
1 polymer ?
#
loop_
_entity_poly.entity_id
_entity_poly.type
_entity_poly.pdbx_seq_one_letter_code
_entity_poly.pdbx_strand_id
1 'polypeptide(L)'
;MNTPFSTCLRLLIFLIATVKSLAALADVRGIDTLSLAEHADAYLDALKPVDGNPALEVRRYATSLSRIAATAENHRAVRPFFHQLGQGQKTLLFTADSHLRLSANTAVWGLAEYATGERRRVKWNSTADFLLLYPYVMADTLGGDLTFERYAFKAGWASAWKKIKIGAEARFRAEHEYRTTDPRPRNIVTDLTLLFGASAPLLASHELGLTGGLRFYKQTNNVAFLREAGVIPEYHMLGLGMDYKRFSGNNASAYYKATGCEVGIDLVPTGKSGLMLSTQYAYTPYHRILPNLNALPISVLGVQTLKGEVGWRQGQRDGWLLKAAVCHERRTGNEQIAGSSSSTEYRIVDELTTYRARATTLQASALYAQQRDHTSWNVALSAGIMDHAAHYVFPERRLSFSKATVEAKGQWQRLLPRRNLLSVNLSAAYHAALSSSMQMPYVTMSDANIALMNHTFASASASYVLSQAVVRWAMPLRRHFLFIELGGTLAANDADNRAWSQRLSVGVEL
;
A
#
# COMPACT_ATOMS: atom_id res chain seq x y z
N MET A 1 22.21 -18.65 -20.57
CA MET A 1 21.87 -18.25 -19.18
C MET A 1 22.25 -16.79 -19.02
N ASN A 2 21.31 -15.87 -19.21
CA ASN A 2 21.54 -14.45 -18.94
C ASN A 2 21.44 -14.25 -17.44
N THR A 3 22.53 -13.83 -16.80
CA THR A 3 22.54 -13.55 -15.37
C THR A 3 21.57 -12.41 -15.05
N PRO A 4 20.81 -12.46 -13.95
CA PRO A 4 19.86 -11.40 -13.57
C PRO A 4 20.52 -10.02 -13.47
N PHE A 5 21.83 -9.98 -13.21
CA PHE A 5 22.64 -8.77 -13.17
C PHE A 5 22.70 -8.01 -14.51
N SER A 6 22.78 -8.71 -15.66
CA SER A 6 22.82 -8.08 -16.97
C SER A 6 21.48 -7.46 -17.38
N THR A 7 20.38 -8.06 -16.94
CA THR A 7 19.02 -7.54 -17.16
C THR A 7 18.76 -6.30 -16.31
N CYS A 8 19.17 -6.31 -15.04
CA CYS A 8 19.09 -5.15 -14.15
C CYS A 8 19.92 -3.97 -14.67
N LEU A 9 21.12 -4.22 -15.18
CA LEU A 9 21.98 -3.18 -15.74
C LEU A 9 21.38 -2.56 -17.02
N ARG A 10 20.77 -3.36 -17.89
CA ARG A 10 20.07 -2.87 -19.09
C ARG A 10 18.83 -2.05 -18.75
N LEU A 11 18.03 -2.47 -17.77
CA LEU A 11 16.88 -1.73 -17.27
C LEU A 11 17.31 -0.40 -16.61
N LEU A 12 18.39 -0.40 -15.85
CA LEU A 12 18.95 0.82 -15.26
C LEU A 12 19.44 1.81 -16.34
N ILE A 13 20.12 1.32 -17.37
CA ILE A 13 20.59 2.14 -18.51
C ILE A 13 19.39 2.70 -19.28
N PHE A 14 18.36 1.89 -19.54
CA PHE A 14 17.13 2.33 -20.20
C PHE A 14 16.39 3.37 -19.37
N LEU A 15 16.29 3.17 -18.05
CA LEU A 15 15.68 4.10 -17.10
C LEU A 15 16.43 5.44 -17.07
N ILE A 16 17.76 5.41 -17.02
CA ILE A 16 18.60 6.61 -17.06
C ILE A 16 18.45 7.34 -18.41
N ALA A 17 18.33 6.61 -19.51
CA ALA A 17 18.15 7.19 -20.85
C ALA A 17 16.76 7.85 -20.98
N THR A 18 15.71 7.23 -20.48
CA THR A 18 14.34 7.80 -20.50
C THR A 18 14.22 9.03 -19.60
N VAL A 19 14.84 9.02 -18.42
CA VAL A 19 14.87 10.19 -17.51
C VAL A 19 15.69 11.32 -18.13
N LYS A 20 16.81 11.03 -18.79
CA LYS A 20 17.59 12.05 -19.53
C LYS A 20 16.81 12.67 -20.69
N SER A 21 16.04 11.88 -21.43
CA SER A 21 15.21 12.39 -22.54
C SER A 21 14.03 13.22 -22.06
N LEU A 22 13.41 12.84 -20.94
CA LEU A 22 12.36 13.63 -20.27
C LEU A 22 12.93 14.94 -19.66
N ALA A 23 14.11 14.88 -19.04
CA ALA A 23 14.79 16.05 -18.51
C ALA A 23 15.28 17.01 -19.60
N ALA A 24 15.60 16.53 -20.80
CA ALA A 24 15.98 17.35 -21.93
C ALA A 24 14.81 18.11 -22.58
N LEU A 25 13.56 17.65 -22.34
CA LEU A 25 12.34 18.33 -22.78
C LEU A 25 11.88 19.45 -21.84
N ALA A 26 12.33 19.44 -20.60
CA ALA A 26 12.13 20.52 -19.63
C ALA A 26 13.37 21.43 -19.70
N ASP A 27 13.19 22.72 -19.94
CA ASP A 27 14.24 23.75 -19.80
C ASP A 27 14.65 23.81 -18.30
N VAL A 28 15.52 22.90 -17.90
CA VAL A 28 15.91 22.67 -16.51
C VAL A 28 16.88 23.76 -16.09
N ARG A 29 16.38 24.89 -15.65
CA ARG A 29 17.12 25.79 -14.78
C ARG A 29 17.62 24.94 -13.61
N GLY A 30 18.91 25.03 -13.29
CA GLY A 30 19.54 24.17 -12.29
C GLY A 30 18.72 24.12 -11.00
N ILE A 31 18.51 22.91 -10.46
CA ILE A 31 17.76 22.66 -9.23
C ILE A 31 18.34 23.48 -8.10
N ASP A 32 17.49 24.13 -7.32
CA ASP A 32 17.89 24.81 -6.11
C ASP A 32 17.44 24.04 -4.85
N THR A 33 17.98 24.40 -3.72
CA THR A 33 17.62 23.80 -2.43
C THR A 33 16.18 24.06 -2.03
N LEU A 34 15.54 25.10 -2.59
CA LEU A 34 14.13 25.40 -2.34
C LEU A 34 13.24 24.34 -3.01
N SER A 35 13.60 23.89 -4.22
CA SER A 35 12.90 22.79 -4.89
C SER A 35 12.97 21.49 -4.07
N LEU A 36 14.15 21.16 -3.53
CA LEU A 36 14.32 19.99 -2.66
C LEU A 36 13.46 20.08 -1.40
N ALA A 37 13.48 21.22 -0.74
CA ALA A 37 12.70 21.46 0.48
C ALA A 37 11.19 21.41 0.19
N GLU A 38 10.74 21.96 -0.94
CA GLU A 38 9.33 21.92 -1.37
C GLU A 38 8.84 20.49 -1.59
N HIS A 39 9.59 19.70 -2.35
CA HIS A 39 9.19 18.32 -2.67
C HIS A 39 9.32 17.32 -1.50
N ALA A 40 10.02 17.73 -0.44
CA ALA A 40 10.15 16.95 0.79
C ALA A 40 9.28 17.51 1.95
N ASP A 41 8.40 18.47 1.70
CA ASP A 41 7.60 19.13 2.74
C ASP A 41 6.38 18.27 3.13
N ALA A 42 6.37 17.76 4.35
CA ALA A 42 5.27 16.96 4.89
C ALA A 42 3.95 17.76 5.04
N TYR A 43 4.02 19.10 5.17
CA TYR A 43 2.81 19.92 5.19
C TYR A 43 2.11 19.91 3.83
N LEU A 44 2.85 20.03 2.72
CA LEU A 44 2.29 19.94 1.37
C LEU A 44 1.74 18.53 1.08
N ASP A 45 2.37 17.49 1.61
CA ASP A 45 1.84 16.13 1.51
C ASP A 45 0.53 15.96 2.29
N ALA A 46 0.41 16.59 3.45
CA ALA A 46 -0.82 16.55 4.26
C ALA A 46 -2.00 17.32 3.63
N LEU A 47 -1.75 18.18 2.66
CA LEU A 47 -2.81 18.91 1.91
C LEU A 47 -3.44 18.10 0.78
N LYS A 48 -2.93 16.91 0.47
CA LYS A 48 -3.51 16.06 -0.61
C LYS A 48 -4.91 15.59 -0.26
N PRO A 49 -5.83 15.58 -1.24
CA PRO A 49 -7.11 14.88 -1.12
C PRO A 49 -6.92 13.38 -0.89
N VAL A 50 -7.87 12.77 -0.22
CA VAL A 50 -7.89 11.34 0.11
C VAL A 50 -7.95 10.45 -1.14
N ASP A 51 -8.60 10.92 -2.19
CA ASP A 51 -8.78 10.19 -3.45
C ASP A 51 -7.59 10.33 -4.42
N GLY A 52 -6.72 11.33 -4.19
CA GLY A 52 -5.59 11.62 -5.07
C GLY A 52 -6.00 12.12 -6.44
N ASN A 53 -6.99 13.02 -6.53
CA ASN A 53 -7.51 13.61 -7.77
C ASN A 53 -6.39 14.13 -8.68
N PRO A 54 -6.18 13.55 -9.88
CA PRO A 54 -5.08 13.95 -10.74
C PRO A 54 -5.18 15.39 -11.25
N ALA A 55 -6.38 15.96 -11.38
CA ALA A 55 -6.54 17.35 -11.83
C ALA A 55 -5.95 18.38 -10.85
N LEU A 56 -5.85 18.05 -9.56
CA LEU A 56 -5.30 18.93 -8.53
C LEU A 56 -3.78 18.96 -8.49
N GLU A 57 -3.11 18.01 -9.12
CA GLU A 57 -1.63 17.93 -9.19
C GLU A 57 -1.00 19.10 -9.97
N VAL A 58 -1.75 19.80 -10.83
CA VAL A 58 -1.26 21.00 -11.56
C VAL A 58 -0.67 22.07 -10.63
N ARG A 59 -1.20 22.21 -9.42
CA ARG A 59 -0.80 23.26 -8.47
C ARG A 59 -0.07 22.74 -7.25
N ARG A 60 0.29 21.48 -7.23
CA ARG A 60 0.87 20.84 -6.06
C ARG A 60 2.24 21.40 -5.71
N TYR A 61 3.12 21.48 -6.69
CA TYR A 61 4.48 22.01 -6.54
C TYR A 61 4.69 23.19 -7.48
N ALA A 62 5.43 24.19 -7.00
CA ALA A 62 5.84 25.33 -7.82
C ALA A 62 7.04 24.98 -8.72
N THR A 63 7.82 23.97 -8.34
CA THR A 63 9.07 23.58 -8.98
C THR A 63 9.00 22.18 -9.58
N SER A 64 9.90 21.87 -10.51
CA SER A 64 10.13 20.55 -11.05
C SER A 64 11.21 19.83 -10.25
N LEU A 65 11.07 18.52 -10.05
CA LEU A 65 12.10 17.67 -9.46
C LEU A 65 11.99 16.28 -10.03
N SER A 66 13.15 15.69 -10.36
CA SER A 66 13.29 14.28 -10.69
C SER A 66 14.29 13.65 -9.74
N ARG A 67 14.07 12.40 -9.37
CA ARG A 67 14.91 11.65 -8.43
C ARG A 67 15.16 10.25 -8.94
N ILE A 68 16.39 9.78 -8.79
CA ILE A 68 16.76 8.37 -9.01
C ILE A 68 17.43 7.89 -7.74
N ALA A 69 17.00 6.74 -7.21
CA ALA A 69 17.55 6.19 -5.98
C ALA A 69 17.67 4.67 -6.01
N ALA A 70 18.68 4.17 -5.29
CA ALA A 70 18.82 2.77 -4.89
C ALA A 70 18.67 2.68 -3.38
N THR A 71 17.82 1.77 -2.92
CA THR A 71 17.50 1.58 -1.49
C THR A 71 17.69 0.12 -1.13
N ALA A 72 18.43 -0.14 -0.05
CA ALA A 72 18.49 -1.44 0.59
C ALA A 72 17.73 -1.39 1.92
N GLU A 73 16.83 -2.34 2.12
CA GLU A 73 16.03 -2.44 3.33
C GLU A 73 16.12 -3.85 3.92
N ASN A 74 16.21 -3.94 5.24
CA ASN A 74 16.17 -5.20 5.97
C ASN A 74 15.21 -5.04 7.16
N HIS A 75 14.13 -5.82 7.13
CA HIS A 75 13.17 -5.94 8.21
C HIS A 75 13.32 -7.29 8.90
N ARG A 76 13.23 -7.30 10.24
CA ARG A 76 13.29 -8.51 11.07
C ARG A 76 12.37 -8.38 12.27
N ALA A 77 11.76 -9.50 12.64
CA ALA A 77 11.03 -9.65 13.90
C ALA A 77 11.63 -10.81 14.72
N VAL A 78 11.54 -10.74 16.03
CA VAL A 78 11.94 -11.86 16.93
C VAL A 78 11.05 -13.08 16.69
N ARG A 79 9.74 -12.82 16.56
CA ARG A 79 8.72 -13.80 16.15
C ARG A 79 7.84 -13.16 15.09
N PRO A 80 7.21 -13.92 14.18
CA PRO A 80 6.28 -13.31 13.23
C PRO A 80 5.08 -12.72 13.98
N PHE A 81 4.69 -11.50 13.67
CA PHE A 81 3.40 -10.95 14.14
C PHE A 81 2.24 -11.68 13.48
N PHE A 82 2.38 -11.98 12.20
CA PHE A 82 1.47 -12.81 11.43
C PHE A 82 2.29 -13.82 10.65
N HIS A 83 2.07 -15.10 10.86
CA HIS A 83 2.79 -16.18 10.18
C HIS A 83 2.68 -16.06 8.66
N GLN A 84 1.54 -15.56 8.16
CA GLN A 84 1.25 -15.39 6.74
C GLN A 84 2.09 -14.30 6.07
N LEU A 85 2.64 -13.36 6.84
CA LEU A 85 3.50 -12.28 6.34
C LEU A 85 4.99 -12.56 6.56
N GLY A 86 5.30 -13.62 7.31
CA GLY A 86 6.68 -14.03 7.62
C GLY A 86 7.30 -13.30 8.80
N GLN A 87 8.55 -13.62 9.08
CA GLN A 87 9.33 -13.12 10.21
C GLN A 87 10.29 -11.98 9.84
N GLY A 88 10.47 -11.73 8.55
CA GLY A 88 11.36 -10.69 8.07
C GLY A 88 11.37 -10.57 6.55
N GLN A 89 11.98 -9.50 6.07
CA GLN A 89 12.10 -9.24 4.65
C GLN A 89 13.40 -8.49 4.35
N LYS A 90 14.07 -8.87 3.26
CA LYS A 90 15.15 -8.09 2.66
C LYS A 90 14.68 -7.61 1.31
N THR A 91 14.95 -6.36 1.02
CA THR A 91 14.53 -5.74 -0.25
C THR A 91 15.66 -4.88 -0.80
N LEU A 92 15.91 -5.00 -2.09
CA LEU A 92 16.64 -4.03 -2.89
C LEU A 92 15.64 -3.35 -3.81
N LEU A 93 15.58 -2.02 -3.75
CA LEU A 93 14.62 -1.20 -4.46
C LEU A 93 15.33 -0.14 -5.28
N PHE A 94 14.99 -0.04 -6.56
CA PHE A 94 15.41 1.03 -7.45
C PHE A 94 14.19 1.86 -7.82
N THR A 95 14.29 3.18 -7.66
CA THR A 95 13.21 4.11 -7.97
C THR A 95 13.69 5.21 -8.89
N ALA A 96 12.83 5.64 -9.81
CA ALA A 96 12.96 6.88 -10.54
C ALA A 96 11.60 7.58 -10.47
N ASP A 97 11.54 8.72 -9.79
CA ASP A 97 10.34 9.53 -9.69
C ASP A 97 10.58 10.93 -10.25
N SER A 98 9.56 11.52 -10.83
CA SER A 98 9.64 12.82 -11.44
C SER A 98 8.31 13.55 -11.33
N HIS A 99 8.36 14.85 -11.05
CA HIS A 99 7.26 15.78 -11.21
C HIS A 99 7.77 17.00 -11.98
N LEU A 100 7.26 17.18 -13.19
CA LEU A 100 7.71 18.23 -14.11
C LEU A 100 6.57 19.24 -14.35
N ARG A 101 6.84 20.48 -14.15
CA ARG A 101 6.00 21.59 -14.59
C ARG A 101 6.39 21.99 -16.01
N LEU A 102 5.61 21.56 -17.00
CA LEU A 102 5.84 21.91 -18.39
C LEU A 102 5.46 23.38 -18.69
N SER A 103 4.50 23.90 -17.94
CA SER A 103 4.07 25.30 -18.01
C SER A 103 3.41 25.74 -16.69
N ALA A 104 2.97 26.98 -16.61
CA ALA A 104 2.19 27.45 -15.48
C ALA A 104 0.88 26.65 -15.26
N ASN A 105 0.36 26.03 -16.33
CA ASN A 105 -0.94 25.38 -16.35
C ASN A 105 -0.85 23.85 -16.60
N THR A 106 0.34 23.28 -16.80
CA THR A 106 0.47 21.86 -17.14
C THR A 106 1.58 21.22 -16.34
N ALA A 107 1.28 20.10 -15.70
CA ALA A 107 2.22 19.25 -14.99
C ALA A 107 2.13 17.81 -15.48
N VAL A 108 3.25 17.12 -15.45
CA VAL A 108 3.37 15.67 -15.67
C VAL A 108 4.17 15.06 -14.54
N TRP A 109 3.82 13.85 -14.15
CA TRP A 109 4.56 13.13 -13.11
C TRP A 109 4.65 11.65 -13.44
N GLY A 110 5.64 11.02 -12.88
CA GLY A 110 5.87 9.59 -13.09
C GLY A 110 6.68 8.97 -11.98
N LEU A 111 6.50 7.66 -11.83
CA LEU A 111 7.29 6.79 -10.96
C LEU A 111 7.57 5.52 -11.73
N ALA A 112 8.82 5.05 -11.70
CA ALA A 112 9.21 3.70 -12.08
C ALA A 112 9.93 3.07 -10.90
N GLU A 113 9.52 1.87 -10.52
CA GLU A 113 10.05 1.12 -9.40
C GLU A 113 10.38 -0.31 -9.83
N TYR A 114 11.55 -0.80 -9.44
CA TYR A 114 11.91 -2.21 -9.45
C TYR A 114 12.32 -2.63 -8.05
N ALA A 115 11.66 -3.62 -7.49
CA ALA A 115 12.00 -4.18 -6.20
C ALA A 115 12.26 -5.69 -6.32
N THR A 116 13.30 -6.18 -5.68
CA THR A 116 13.58 -7.60 -5.54
C THR A 116 13.97 -7.93 -4.12
N GLY A 117 13.65 -9.13 -3.67
CA GLY A 117 13.96 -9.50 -2.31
C GLY A 117 13.45 -10.86 -1.89
N GLU A 118 13.49 -11.07 -0.58
CA GLU A 118 13.11 -12.32 0.07
C GLU A 118 12.26 -12.02 1.30
N ARG A 119 11.09 -12.68 1.42
CA ARG A 119 10.28 -12.76 2.64
C ARG A 119 10.60 -14.06 3.34
N ARG A 120 10.91 -13.98 4.63
CA ARG A 120 11.44 -15.11 5.38
C ARG A 120 10.39 -15.76 6.25
N ARG A 121 10.43 -17.11 6.30
CA ARG A 121 9.62 -17.93 7.19
C ARG A 121 8.13 -17.63 7.08
N VAL A 122 7.65 -17.45 5.86
CA VAL A 122 6.21 -17.32 5.58
C VAL A 122 5.57 -18.69 5.78
N LYS A 123 4.49 -18.76 6.58
CA LYS A 123 3.70 -19.96 6.82
C LYS A 123 2.22 -19.63 6.67
N TRP A 124 1.42 -20.62 6.34
CA TRP A 124 -0.03 -20.46 6.15
C TRP A 124 -0.38 -19.42 5.09
N ASN A 125 0.46 -19.31 4.08
CA ASN A 125 0.23 -18.43 2.94
C ASN A 125 1.03 -18.89 1.73
N SER A 126 0.33 -19.19 0.63
CA SER A 126 0.89 -19.46 -0.70
C SER A 126 0.48 -18.38 -1.71
N THR A 127 -0.15 -17.27 -1.27
CA THR A 127 -0.77 -16.24 -2.11
C THR A 127 -0.01 -14.92 -1.97
N ALA A 128 0.42 -14.29 -3.08
CA ALA A 128 1.25 -13.08 -3.03
C ALA A 128 0.55 -11.90 -2.33
N ASP A 129 -0.65 -11.54 -2.73
CA ASP A 129 -1.41 -10.42 -2.15
C ASP A 129 -2.31 -10.87 -0.99
N PHE A 130 -1.73 -11.51 0.03
CA PHE A 130 -2.47 -12.11 1.14
C PHE A 130 -3.50 -11.16 1.77
N LEU A 131 -3.09 -9.96 2.18
CA LEU A 131 -3.99 -9.01 2.87
C LEU A 131 -5.11 -8.49 1.96
N LEU A 132 -4.84 -8.38 0.65
CA LEU A 132 -5.81 -7.93 -0.33
C LEU A 132 -6.91 -8.97 -0.55
N LEU A 133 -6.51 -10.25 -0.66
CA LEU A 133 -7.39 -11.36 -1.03
C LEU A 133 -7.97 -12.11 0.17
N TYR A 134 -7.44 -11.90 1.39
CA TYR A 134 -7.97 -12.51 2.60
C TYR A 134 -9.46 -12.21 2.77
N PRO A 135 -10.32 -13.22 3.02
CA PRO A 135 -10.00 -14.54 3.55
C PRO A 135 -9.76 -15.62 2.47
N TYR A 136 -10.00 -15.34 1.20
CA TYR A 136 -10.01 -16.32 0.14
C TYR A 136 -8.62 -16.53 -0.48
N VAL A 137 -7.73 -17.11 0.30
CA VAL A 137 -6.33 -17.34 -0.06
C VAL A 137 -5.99 -18.83 -0.09
N MET A 138 -4.88 -19.18 -0.74
CA MET A 138 -4.28 -20.50 -0.65
C MET A 138 -3.22 -20.52 0.45
N ALA A 139 -3.09 -21.65 1.13
CA ALA A 139 -2.20 -21.79 2.27
C ALA A 139 -1.63 -23.20 2.42
N ASP A 140 -0.35 -23.31 2.77
CA ASP A 140 0.31 -24.53 3.20
C ASP A 140 0.79 -24.40 4.67
N THR A 141 0.98 -25.52 5.35
CA THR A 141 1.41 -25.54 6.76
C THR A 141 2.92 -25.49 6.94
N LEU A 142 3.71 -25.92 5.96
CA LEU A 142 5.17 -25.95 6.06
C LEU A 142 5.76 -24.56 5.91
N GLY A 143 5.31 -23.82 4.92
CA GLY A 143 5.85 -22.51 4.62
C GLY A 143 7.28 -22.54 4.08
N GLY A 144 7.99 -21.43 4.21
CA GLY A 144 9.37 -21.23 3.80
C GLY A 144 9.63 -19.79 3.38
N ASP A 145 10.79 -19.59 2.77
CA ASP A 145 11.21 -18.27 2.29
C ASP A 145 10.69 -18.05 0.86
N LEU A 146 10.12 -16.87 0.61
CA LEU A 146 9.54 -16.45 -0.67
C LEU A 146 10.45 -15.39 -1.31
N THR A 147 10.90 -15.65 -2.53
CA THR A 147 11.59 -14.66 -3.37
C THR A 147 10.58 -13.90 -4.19
N PHE A 148 10.77 -12.60 -4.32
CA PHE A 148 9.88 -11.77 -5.15
C PHE A 148 10.64 -10.79 -6.04
N GLU A 149 10.03 -10.48 -7.17
CA GLU A 149 10.39 -9.40 -8.09
C GLU A 149 9.15 -8.60 -8.41
N ARG A 150 9.21 -7.28 -8.23
CA ARG A 150 8.09 -6.36 -8.44
C ARG A 150 8.51 -5.21 -9.32
N TYR A 151 7.68 -4.90 -10.29
CA TYR A 151 7.75 -3.72 -11.14
C TYR A 151 6.52 -2.86 -10.88
N ALA A 152 6.70 -1.57 -10.63
CA ALA A 152 5.60 -0.65 -10.49
C ALA A 152 5.86 0.62 -11.32
N PHE A 153 4.82 1.08 -12.00
CA PHE A 153 4.85 2.29 -12.81
C PHE A 153 3.66 3.17 -12.47
N LYS A 154 3.91 4.46 -12.41
CA LYS A 154 2.88 5.48 -12.33
C LYS A 154 3.20 6.55 -13.37
N ALA A 155 2.21 6.98 -14.12
CA ALA A 155 2.33 8.10 -15.03
C ALA A 155 1.06 8.94 -14.96
N GLY A 156 1.22 10.25 -14.87
CA GLY A 156 0.11 11.16 -14.79
C GLY A 156 0.38 12.46 -15.53
N TRP A 157 -0.71 13.07 -15.93
CA TRP A 157 -0.75 14.35 -16.60
C TRP A 157 -1.95 15.15 -16.10
N ALA A 158 -1.75 16.46 -15.94
CA ALA A 158 -2.83 17.37 -15.65
C ALA A 158 -2.61 18.72 -16.31
N SER A 159 -3.70 19.34 -16.75
CA SER A 159 -3.66 20.66 -17.37
C SER A 159 -4.86 21.51 -16.96
N ALA A 160 -4.61 22.79 -16.77
CA ALA A 160 -5.64 23.80 -16.54
C ALA A 160 -5.97 24.54 -17.85
N TRP A 161 -7.24 24.49 -18.26
CA TRP A 161 -7.76 25.24 -19.39
C TRP A 161 -8.83 26.22 -18.90
N LYS A 162 -8.50 27.52 -18.98
CA LYS A 162 -9.32 28.57 -18.37
C LYS A 162 -9.50 28.32 -16.86
N LYS A 163 -10.74 28.04 -16.44
CA LYS A 163 -11.10 27.79 -15.04
C LYS A 163 -11.20 26.30 -14.69
N ILE A 164 -11.18 25.41 -15.69
CA ILE A 164 -11.32 23.97 -15.51
C ILE A 164 -9.93 23.34 -15.53
N LYS A 165 -9.69 22.40 -14.61
CA LYS A 165 -8.52 21.52 -14.65
C LYS A 165 -8.98 20.11 -14.94
N ILE A 166 -8.21 19.40 -15.73
CA ILE A 166 -8.41 17.98 -16.03
C ILE A 166 -7.10 17.26 -15.81
N GLY A 167 -7.18 16.00 -15.44
CA GLY A 167 -6.02 15.15 -15.23
C GLY A 167 -6.34 13.67 -15.40
N ALA A 168 -5.30 12.91 -15.69
CA ALA A 168 -5.37 11.47 -15.77
C ALA A 168 -4.12 10.86 -15.15
N GLU A 169 -4.25 9.72 -14.51
CA GLU A 169 -3.15 8.95 -13.94
C GLU A 169 -3.37 7.45 -14.20
N ALA A 170 -2.32 6.76 -14.61
CA ALA A 170 -2.27 5.31 -14.69
C ALA A 170 -1.26 4.78 -13.68
N ARG A 171 -1.64 3.73 -12.93
CA ARG A 171 -0.80 2.98 -12.00
C ARG A 171 -0.80 1.52 -12.43
N PHE A 172 0.38 0.95 -12.59
CA PHE A 172 0.54 -0.45 -12.97
C PHE A 172 1.54 -1.13 -12.05
N ARG A 173 1.22 -2.34 -11.61
CA ARG A 173 2.12 -3.22 -10.86
C ARG A 173 2.11 -4.61 -11.49
N ALA A 174 3.31 -5.16 -11.67
CA ALA A 174 3.52 -6.57 -11.97
C ALA A 174 4.43 -7.15 -10.87
N GLU A 175 4.07 -8.33 -10.35
CA GLU A 175 4.86 -9.01 -9.32
C GLU A 175 4.94 -10.50 -9.62
N HIS A 176 6.13 -11.07 -9.44
CA HIS A 176 6.39 -12.49 -9.46
C HIS A 176 6.95 -12.89 -8.10
N GLU A 177 6.23 -13.76 -7.39
CA GLU A 177 6.66 -14.28 -6.09
C GLU A 177 6.66 -15.81 -6.13
N TYR A 178 7.73 -16.43 -5.62
CA TYR A 178 7.91 -17.87 -5.69
C TYR A 178 8.77 -18.41 -4.56
N ARG A 179 8.69 -19.72 -4.34
CA ARG A 179 9.54 -20.51 -3.45
C ARG A 179 10.20 -21.64 -4.23
N THR A 180 11.47 -21.91 -3.92
CA THR A 180 12.26 -22.98 -4.60
C THR A 180 12.22 -24.32 -3.87
N THR A 181 11.75 -24.36 -2.61
CA THR A 181 11.57 -25.56 -1.80
C THR A 181 10.10 -25.91 -1.69
N ASP A 182 9.78 -27.22 -1.60
CA ASP A 182 8.40 -27.71 -1.50
C ASP A 182 7.71 -27.31 -0.19
N PRO A 183 6.45 -26.93 -0.26
CA PRO A 183 5.62 -26.61 -1.42
C PRO A 183 6.15 -25.38 -2.19
N ARG A 184 6.07 -25.38 -3.53
CA ARG A 184 6.62 -24.33 -4.40
C ARG A 184 5.51 -23.45 -4.98
N PRO A 185 4.95 -22.52 -4.22
CA PRO A 185 4.03 -21.54 -4.78
C PRO A 185 4.75 -20.67 -5.82
N ARG A 186 4.05 -20.38 -6.88
CA ARG A 186 4.43 -19.42 -7.92
C ARG A 186 3.26 -18.51 -8.21
N ASN A 187 3.41 -17.26 -7.85
CA ASN A 187 2.43 -16.21 -8.01
C ASN A 187 2.86 -15.22 -9.10
N ILE A 188 1.95 -14.87 -10.00
CA ILE A 188 2.15 -13.79 -10.97
C ILE A 188 0.97 -12.84 -10.81
N VAL A 189 1.26 -11.60 -10.45
CA VAL A 189 0.27 -10.56 -10.19
C VAL A 189 0.37 -9.47 -11.25
N THR A 190 -0.77 -8.97 -11.71
CA THR A 190 -0.90 -7.70 -12.45
C THR A 190 -2.03 -6.88 -11.87
N ASP A 191 -1.79 -5.59 -11.65
CA ASP A 191 -2.73 -4.65 -11.05
C ASP A 191 -2.62 -3.31 -11.78
N LEU A 192 -3.67 -2.92 -12.52
CA LEU A 192 -3.74 -1.68 -13.27
C LEU A 192 -4.88 -0.82 -12.71
N THR A 193 -4.57 0.41 -12.34
CA THR A 193 -5.57 1.42 -11.97
C THR A 193 -5.46 2.61 -12.91
N LEU A 194 -6.59 3.05 -13.43
CA LEU A 194 -6.73 4.25 -14.25
C LEU A 194 -7.60 5.26 -13.51
N LEU A 195 -7.10 6.47 -13.32
CA LEU A 195 -7.78 7.57 -12.65
C LEU A 195 -7.99 8.73 -13.61
N PHE A 196 -9.15 9.34 -13.55
CA PHE A 196 -9.50 10.55 -14.28
C PHE A 196 -10.04 11.58 -13.29
N GLY A 197 -9.55 12.80 -13.37
CA GLY A 197 -9.93 13.88 -12.48
C GLY A 197 -10.35 15.12 -13.27
N ALA A 198 -11.29 15.83 -12.70
CA ALA A 198 -11.65 17.18 -13.15
C ALA A 198 -11.82 18.09 -11.94
N SER A 199 -11.52 19.37 -12.08
CA SER A 199 -11.84 20.35 -11.05
C SER A 199 -12.17 21.71 -11.64
N ALA A 200 -13.03 22.45 -10.94
CA ALA A 200 -13.44 23.79 -11.33
C ALA A 200 -13.76 24.64 -10.10
N PRO A 201 -13.63 25.99 -10.18
CA PRO A 201 -14.08 26.87 -9.12
C PRO A 201 -15.59 26.70 -8.88
N LEU A 202 -15.97 26.40 -7.65
CA LEU A 202 -17.38 26.31 -7.21
C LEU A 202 -17.80 27.62 -6.56
N LEU A 203 -16.96 28.19 -5.70
CA LEU A 203 -17.12 29.45 -4.99
C LEU A 203 -15.90 30.33 -5.21
N ALA A 204 -15.98 31.61 -4.86
CA ALA A 204 -14.82 32.51 -4.98
C ALA A 204 -13.58 32.00 -4.21
N SER A 205 -13.76 31.23 -3.13
CA SER A 205 -12.73 30.73 -2.23
C SER A 205 -12.47 29.23 -2.31
N HIS A 206 -13.25 28.47 -3.10
CA HIS A 206 -13.16 27.02 -3.15
C HIS A 206 -13.25 26.46 -4.57
N GLU A 207 -12.61 25.36 -4.78
CA GLU A 207 -12.60 24.55 -5.98
C GLU A 207 -13.21 23.18 -5.68
N LEU A 208 -14.15 22.74 -6.55
CA LEU A 208 -14.74 21.41 -6.52
C LEU A 208 -13.94 20.49 -7.45
N GLY A 209 -13.52 19.35 -6.92
CA GLY A 209 -12.88 18.27 -7.66
C GLY A 209 -13.80 17.05 -7.75
N LEU A 210 -13.73 16.35 -8.87
CA LEU A 210 -14.38 15.07 -9.11
C LEU A 210 -13.35 14.09 -9.62
N THR A 211 -13.39 12.85 -9.12
CA THR A 211 -12.49 11.77 -9.55
C THR A 211 -13.31 10.53 -9.89
N GLY A 212 -12.92 9.83 -10.95
CA GLY A 212 -13.43 8.52 -11.31
C GLY A 212 -12.26 7.59 -11.65
N GLY A 213 -12.36 6.33 -11.26
CA GLY A 213 -11.30 5.36 -11.49
C GLY A 213 -11.81 3.96 -11.80
N LEU A 214 -10.97 3.20 -12.51
CA LEU A 214 -11.15 1.79 -12.82
C LEU A 214 -9.91 1.01 -12.40
N ARG A 215 -10.10 -0.17 -11.79
CA ARG A 215 -9.04 -1.09 -11.39
C ARG A 215 -9.23 -2.44 -12.05
N PHE A 216 -8.15 -2.98 -12.60
CA PHE A 216 -8.09 -4.32 -13.19
C PHE A 216 -7.01 -5.12 -12.48
N TYR A 217 -7.43 -6.17 -11.78
CA TYR A 217 -6.54 -7.03 -11.01
C TYR A 217 -6.59 -8.46 -11.55
N LYS A 218 -5.41 -9.10 -11.62
CA LYS A 218 -5.26 -10.52 -11.93
C LYS A 218 -4.10 -11.11 -11.13
N GLN A 219 -4.29 -12.32 -10.62
CA GLN A 219 -3.23 -13.12 -10.03
C GLN A 219 -3.41 -14.58 -10.41
N THR A 220 -2.34 -15.22 -10.86
CA THR A 220 -2.26 -16.69 -10.94
C THR A 220 -1.47 -17.19 -9.74
N ASN A 221 -1.90 -18.29 -9.16
CA ASN A 221 -1.24 -18.99 -8.07
C ASN A 221 -1.20 -20.47 -8.41
N ASN A 222 0.01 -21.03 -8.56
CA ASN A 222 0.24 -22.44 -8.79
C ASN A 222 1.22 -22.96 -7.77
N VAL A 223 0.94 -24.11 -7.14
CA VAL A 223 1.85 -24.76 -6.18
C VAL A 223 2.33 -26.07 -6.78
N ALA A 224 3.64 -26.21 -6.94
CA ALA A 224 4.27 -27.44 -7.44
C ALA A 224 4.94 -28.20 -6.29
N PHE A 225 5.03 -29.54 -6.46
CA PHE A 225 5.72 -30.46 -5.57
C PHE A 225 6.70 -31.29 -6.38
N LEU A 226 7.96 -31.34 -5.98
CA LEU A 226 8.98 -32.15 -6.65
C LEU A 226 9.47 -33.33 -5.78
N ARG A 227 9.04 -33.40 -4.52
CA ARG A 227 9.39 -34.48 -3.60
C ARG A 227 8.63 -35.77 -3.95
N GLU A 228 9.31 -36.89 -3.86
CA GLU A 228 8.71 -38.21 -4.07
C GLU A 228 7.80 -38.68 -2.91
N ALA A 229 8.00 -38.14 -1.71
CA ALA A 229 7.32 -38.54 -0.46
C ALA A 229 5.87 -38.05 -0.33
N GLY A 230 5.22 -37.69 -1.43
CA GLY A 230 3.80 -37.28 -1.46
C GLY A 230 3.58 -35.77 -1.38
N VAL A 231 2.34 -35.38 -1.61
CA VAL A 231 1.87 -34.00 -1.67
C VAL A 231 1.53 -33.50 -0.26
N ILE A 232 1.93 -32.28 0.06
CA ILE A 232 1.48 -31.59 1.27
C ILE A 232 0.15 -30.93 0.94
N PRO A 233 -0.87 -31.07 1.80
CA PRO A 233 -2.17 -30.46 1.52
C PRO A 233 -2.05 -28.94 1.36
N GLU A 234 -2.62 -28.44 0.26
CA GLU A 234 -2.83 -27.01 0.03
C GLU A 234 -4.28 -26.68 0.39
N TYR A 235 -4.47 -25.71 1.26
CA TYR A 235 -5.78 -25.33 1.78
C TYR A 235 -6.32 -24.13 1.01
N HIS A 236 -7.58 -24.21 0.61
CA HIS A 236 -8.35 -23.08 0.10
C HIS A 236 -9.08 -22.41 1.27
N MET A 237 -8.45 -21.42 1.88
CA MET A 237 -9.00 -20.75 3.06
C MET A 237 -10.28 -19.96 2.74
N LEU A 238 -11.19 -19.93 3.72
CA LEU A 238 -12.48 -19.23 3.67
C LEU A 238 -12.61 -18.17 4.77
N GLY A 239 -11.64 -18.09 5.68
CA GLY A 239 -11.60 -17.17 6.79
C GLY A 239 -11.90 -17.81 8.14
N LEU A 240 -11.38 -17.18 9.19
CA LEU A 240 -11.52 -17.61 10.58
C LEU A 240 -11.24 -19.11 10.79
N GLY A 241 -10.17 -19.63 10.12
CA GLY A 241 -9.76 -21.01 10.21
C GLY A 241 -10.60 -22.03 9.42
N MET A 242 -11.55 -21.56 8.61
CA MET A 242 -12.29 -22.40 7.67
C MET A 242 -11.53 -22.60 6.38
N ASP A 243 -11.65 -23.76 5.78
CA ASP A 243 -11.17 -24.11 4.45
C ASP A 243 -12.24 -24.83 3.62
N TYR A 244 -12.13 -24.75 2.31
CA TYR A 244 -13.05 -25.41 1.37
C TYR A 244 -12.67 -26.88 1.23
N LYS A 245 -13.13 -27.73 2.16
CA LYS A 245 -12.78 -29.16 2.30
C LYS A 245 -12.79 -29.93 1.00
N ARG A 246 -13.80 -29.71 0.14
CA ARG A 246 -14.01 -30.46 -1.11
C ARG A 246 -12.88 -30.27 -2.12
N PHE A 247 -12.24 -29.10 -2.15
CA PHE A 247 -11.22 -28.74 -3.12
C PHE A 247 -9.84 -28.57 -2.52
N SER A 248 -9.72 -28.61 -1.20
CA SER A 248 -8.43 -28.58 -0.49
C SER A 248 -7.68 -29.90 -0.67
N GLY A 249 -6.36 -29.82 -0.65
CA GLY A 249 -5.46 -30.98 -0.68
C GLY A 249 -4.91 -31.29 -2.08
N ASN A 250 -5.74 -31.59 -3.06
CA ASN A 250 -5.29 -32.00 -4.40
C ASN A 250 -5.26 -30.86 -5.42
N ASN A 251 -5.94 -29.75 -5.16
CA ASN A 251 -6.02 -28.61 -6.05
C ASN A 251 -4.99 -27.56 -5.64
N ALA A 252 -3.87 -27.56 -6.32
CA ALA A 252 -2.71 -26.71 -6.01
C ALA A 252 -2.67 -25.45 -6.89
N SER A 253 -3.81 -24.98 -7.40
CA SER A 253 -3.87 -23.78 -8.24
C SER A 253 -5.12 -22.94 -7.99
N ALA A 254 -4.96 -21.62 -8.07
CA ALA A 254 -6.05 -20.66 -8.06
C ALA A 254 -5.75 -19.51 -9.02
N TYR A 255 -6.80 -18.94 -9.58
CA TYR A 255 -6.76 -17.73 -10.37
C TYR A 255 -7.67 -16.69 -9.75
N TYR A 256 -7.15 -15.48 -9.57
CA TYR A 256 -7.91 -14.35 -9.05
C TYR A 256 -8.06 -13.29 -10.13
N LYS A 257 -9.25 -12.73 -10.26
CA LYS A 257 -9.52 -11.58 -11.12
C LYS A 257 -10.49 -10.62 -10.47
N ALA A 258 -10.33 -9.33 -10.74
CA ALA A 258 -11.28 -8.31 -10.32
C ALA A 258 -11.30 -7.15 -11.31
N THR A 259 -12.49 -6.55 -11.45
CA THR A 259 -12.65 -5.22 -12.04
C THR A 259 -13.35 -4.36 -11.00
N GLY A 260 -12.66 -3.35 -10.52
CA GLY A 260 -13.15 -2.43 -9.50
C GLY A 260 -13.40 -1.04 -10.08
N CYS A 261 -14.17 -0.24 -9.36
CA CYS A 261 -14.39 1.17 -9.64
C CYS A 261 -14.23 2.02 -8.39
N GLU A 262 -13.87 3.29 -8.59
CA GLU A 262 -13.80 4.26 -7.52
C GLU A 262 -14.31 5.62 -7.99
N VAL A 263 -14.89 6.38 -7.07
CA VAL A 263 -15.35 7.75 -7.29
C VAL A 263 -14.95 8.61 -6.09
N GLY A 264 -14.63 9.87 -6.35
CA GLY A 264 -14.23 10.82 -5.33
C GLY A 264 -14.78 12.22 -5.57
N ILE A 265 -14.96 12.96 -4.50
CA ILE A 265 -15.39 14.36 -4.49
C ILE A 265 -14.50 15.12 -3.52
N ASP A 266 -13.97 16.26 -3.99
CA ASP A 266 -13.11 17.14 -3.23
C ASP A 266 -13.66 18.56 -3.20
N LEU A 267 -13.52 19.22 -2.08
CA LEU A 267 -13.65 20.67 -1.95
C LEU A 267 -12.36 21.20 -1.35
N VAL A 268 -11.60 21.95 -2.12
CA VAL A 268 -10.30 22.48 -1.67
C VAL A 268 -10.29 24.01 -1.73
N PRO A 269 -9.70 24.69 -0.71
CA PRO A 269 -9.62 26.11 -0.72
C PRO A 269 -8.61 26.62 -1.77
N THR A 270 -8.98 27.66 -2.51
CA THR A 270 -8.09 28.34 -3.47
C THR A 270 -7.14 29.32 -2.79
N GLY A 271 -7.53 29.84 -1.61
CA GLY A 271 -6.76 30.78 -0.80
C GLY A 271 -5.81 30.11 0.19
N LYS A 272 -5.19 30.92 1.06
CA LYS A 272 -4.27 30.45 2.13
C LYS A 272 -5.00 29.76 3.29
N SER A 273 -6.29 30.01 3.45
CA SER A 273 -7.11 29.46 4.54
C SER A 273 -8.46 29.00 4.00
N GLY A 274 -9.03 27.97 4.60
CA GLY A 274 -10.37 27.51 4.27
C GLY A 274 -10.61 26.06 4.63
N LEU A 275 -11.89 25.69 4.47
CA LEU A 275 -12.38 24.34 4.66
C LEU A 275 -11.85 23.41 3.55
N MET A 276 -11.45 22.21 3.93
CA MET A 276 -11.14 21.11 3.01
C MET A 276 -12.12 19.97 3.27
N LEU A 277 -12.63 19.38 2.22
CA LEU A 277 -13.44 18.17 2.27
C LEU A 277 -12.97 17.25 1.16
N SER A 278 -12.77 15.97 1.47
CA SER A 278 -12.47 14.94 0.49
C SER A 278 -13.20 13.66 0.85
N THR A 279 -13.79 12.99 -0.12
CA THR A 279 -14.43 11.69 0.06
C THR A 279 -14.16 10.81 -1.13
N GLN A 280 -13.97 9.50 -0.86
CA GLN A 280 -13.75 8.47 -1.86
C GLN A 280 -14.57 7.25 -1.50
N TYR A 281 -15.25 6.68 -2.48
CA TYR A 281 -15.85 5.36 -2.41
C TYR A 281 -15.23 4.46 -3.48
N ALA A 282 -14.82 3.26 -3.09
CA ALA A 282 -14.28 2.24 -4.00
C ALA A 282 -14.97 0.89 -3.76
N TYR A 283 -15.21 0.15 -4.84
CA TYR A 283 -15.72 -1.21 -4.82
C TYR A 283 -14.91 -2.10 -5.74
N THR A 284 -14.45 -3.24 -5.23
CA THR A 284 -13.69 -4.23 -6.02
C THR A 284 -14.13 -5.65 -5.65
N PRO A 285 -14.79 -6.39 -6.57
CA PRO A 285 -15.13 -7.80 -6.40
C PRO A 285 -13.98 -8.69 -6.91
N TYR A 286 -13.34 -9.44 -6.01
CA TYR A 286 -12.28 -10.40 -6.32
C TYR A 286 -12.89 -11.79 -6.48
N HIS A 287 -12.86 -12.33 -7.69
CA HIS A 287 -13.31 -13.68 -8.01
C HIS A 287 -12.15 -14.66 -7.87
N ARG A 288 -12.32 -15.72 -7.07
CA ARG A 288 -11.40 -16.84 -7.00
C ARG A 288 -11.92 -18.01 -7.84
N ILE A 289 -11.09 -18.53 -8.71
CA ILE A 289 -11.42 -19.51 -9.74
C ILE A 289 -10.41 -20.65 -9.66
N LEU A 290 -10.87 -21.90 -9.76
CA LEU A 290 -10.03 -23.09 -9.88
C LEU A 290 -9.81 -23.43 -11.37
N PRO A 291 -8.63 -23.10 -11.94
CA PRO A 291 -8.40 -23.27 -13.38
C PRO A 291 -8.41 -24.73 -13.83
N ASN A 292 -7.96 -25.65 -12.97
CA ASN A 292 -7.88 -27.08 -13.26
C ASN A 292 -9.24 -27.79 -13.27
N LEU A 293 -10.31 -27.13 -12.84
CA LEU A 293 -11.68 -27.65 -12.80
C LEU A 293 -12.60 -26.88 -13.77
N ASN A 294 -12.18 -26.78 -15.02
CA ASN A 294 -12.90 -26.03 -16.06
C ASN A 294 -13.23 -24.58 -15.65
N ALA A 295 -12.24 -23.91 -15.05
CA ALA A 295 -12.36 -22.54 -14.54
C ALA A 295 -13.53 -22.35 -13.55
N LEU A 296 -13.74 -23.31 -12.65
CA LEU A 296 -14.79 -23.28 -11.64
C LEU A 296 -14.64 -22.06 -10.71
N PRO A 297 -15.59 -21.11 -10.69
CA PRO A 297 -15.60 -20.06 -9.69
C PRO A 297 -16.01 -20.65 -8.34
N ILE A 298 -15.24 -20.38 -7.27
CA ILE A 298 -15.54 -20.94 -5.94
C ILE A 298 -15.87 -19.88 -4.91
N SER A 299 -15.44 -18.66 -5.10
CA SER A 299 -15.80 -17.57 -4.18
C SER A 299 -15.61 -16.19 -4.82
N VAL A 300 -16.35 -15.22 -4.28
CA VAL A 300 -16.25 -13.80 -4.61
C VAL A 300 -16.07 -13.00 -3.33
N LEU A 301 -15.01 -12.20 -3.25
CA LEU A 301 -14.77 -11.26 -2.16
C LEU A 301 -15.09 -9.84 -2.64
N GLY A 302 -16.22 -9.29 -2.23
CA GLY A 302 -16.56 -7.90 -2.43
C GLY A 302 -15.89 -7.02 -1.38
N VAL A 303 -15.00 -6.11 -1.80
CA VAL A 303 -14.35 -5.13 -0.93
C VAL A 303 -14.89 -3.75 -1.24
N GLN A 304 -15.51 -3.13 -0.24
CA GLN A 304 -16.02 -1.76 -0.28
C GLN A 304 -15.18 -0.90 0.66
N THR A 305 -14.72 0.25 0.18
CA THR A 305 -13.96 1.19 0.99
C THR A 305 -14.56 2.57 0.86
N LEU A 306 -14.92 3.17 2.00
CA LEU A 306 -15.33 4.57 2.09
C LEU A 306 -14.26 5.32 2.88
N LYS A 307 -13.71 6.35 2.29
CA LYS A 307 -12.80 7.29 2.98
C LYS A 307 -13.45 8.67 2.96
N GLY A 308 -13.31 9.40 4.06
CA GLY A 308 -13.78 10.76 4.19
C GLY A 308 -12.80 11.56 5.02
N GLU A 309 -12.60 12.81 4.66
CA GLU A 309 -11.73 13.73 5.39
C GLU A 309 -12.38 15.11 5.37
N VAL A 310 -12.42 15.75 6.53
CA VAL A 310 -12.73 17.17 6.67
C VAL A 310 -11.57 17.85 7.36
N GLY A 311 -11.17 19.01 6.88
CA GLY A 311 -10.05 19.75 7.46
C GLY A 311 -10.23 21.25 7.36
N TRP A 312 -9.47 21.97 8.17
CA TRP A 312 -9.33 23.39 8.11
C TRP A 312 -7.85 23.76 7.96
N ARG A 313 -7.54 24.47 6.89
CA ARG A 313 -6.22 24.97 6.62
C ARG A 313 -6.15 26.46 6.95
N GLN A 314 -5.09 26.87 7.62
CA GLN A 314 -4.72 28.26 7.86
C GLN A 314 -3.23 28.43 7.56
N GLY A 315 -2.91 29.18 6.49
CA GLY A 315 -1.56 29.34 5.97
C GLY A 315 -1.27 28.48 4.74
N GLN A 316 -0.17 28.74 4.07
CA GLN A 316 0.25 28.02 2.85
C GLN A 316 1.39 27.05 3.11
N ARG A 317 2.45 27.50 3.79
CA ARG A 317 3.61 26.70 4.23
C ARG A 317 3.93 26.97 5.70
N ASP A 318 3.42 28.08 6.23
CA ASP A 318 3.41 28.42 7.65
C ASP A 318 1.96 28.41 8.12
N GLY A 319 1.65 27.68 9.18
CA GLY A 319 0.34 27.68 9.75
C GLY A 319 -0.16 26.34 10.24
N TRP A 320 -1.46 26.25 10.38
CA TRP A 320 -2.17 25.11 10.95
C TRP A 320 -2.95 24.33 9.91
N LEU A 321 -2.96 23.03 10.07
CA LEU A 321 -3.86 22.11 9.39
C LEU A 321 -4.53 21.20 10.41
N LEU A 322 -5.83 21.35 10.58
CA LEU A 322 -6.65 20.48 11.42
C LEU A 322 -7.43 19.54 10.52
N LYS A 323 -7.46 18.26 10.82
CA LYS A 323 -8.15 17.25 10.04
C LYS A 323 -8.88 16.25 10.92
N ALA A 324 -10.04 15.82 10.47
CA ALA A 324 -10.71 14.63 10.96
C ALA A 324 -10.97 13.71 9.75
N ALA A 325 -10.61 12.44 9.90
CA ALA A 325 -10.69 11.47 8.82
C ALA A 325 -11.41 10.20 9.29
N VAL A 326 -12.15 9.58 8.37
CA VAL A 326 -12.76 8.26 8.51
C VAL A 326 -12.31 7.36 7.37
N CYS A 327 -11.98 6.12 7.71
CA CYS A 327 -11.80 5.05 6.73
C CYS A 327 -12.66 3.86 7.19
N HIS A 328 -13.62 3.47 6.35
CA HIS A 328 -14.46 2.31 6.60
C HIS A 328 -14.29 1.32 5.46
N GLU A 329 -13.80 0.12 5.78
CA GLU A 329 -13.71 -1.00 4.86
C GLU A 329 -14.71 -2.08 5.27
N ARG A 330 -15.47 -2.58 4.29
CA ARG A 330 -16.37 -3.72 4.43
C ARG A 330 -15.97 -4.80 3.44
N ARG A 331 -15.78 -6.02 3.93
CA ARG A 331 -15.54 -7.22 3.14
C ARG A 331 -16.73 -8.14 3.24
N THR A 332 -17.25 -8.59 2.09
CA THR A 332 -18.34 -9.55 2.01
C THR A 332 -17.86 -10.72 1.15
N GLY A 333 -17.83 -11.90 1.73
CA GLY A 333 -17.38 -13.11 1.08
C GLY A 333 -18.56 -14.00 0.72
N ASN A 334 -18.72 -14.26 -0.57
CA ASN A 334 -19.71 -15.18 -1.12
C ASN A 334 -19.01 -16.46 -1.56
N GLU A 335 -19.52 -17.61 -1.13
CA GLU A 335 -19.02 -18.94 -1.51
C GLU A 335 -20.01 -19.59 -2.47
N GLN A 336 -19.49 -20.12 -3.56
CA GLN A 336 -20.29 -20.80 -4.56
C GLN A 336 -20.36 -22.29 -4.27
N ILE A 337 -21.57 -22.82 -4.19
CA ILE A 337 -21.85 -24.22 -3.91
C ILE A 337 -21.87 -24.98 -5.24
N ALA A 338 -20.86 -25.82 -5.43
CA ALA A 338 -20.77 -26.68 -6.57
C ALA A 338 -21.55 -27.98 -6.33
N GLY A 339 -22.44 -28.34 -7.25
CA GLY A 339 -23.17 -29.59 -7.27
C GLY A 339 -22.26 -30.79 -7.54
N SER A 340 -22.85 -31.97 -7.78
CA SER A 340 -22.13 -33.17 -8.19
C SER A 340 -21.50 -32.96 -9.58
N SER A 341 -20.29 -33.49 -9.80
CA SER A 341 -19.70 -33.48 -11.14
C SER A 341 -20.28 -34.61 -11.99
N SER A 342 -20.70 -34.29 -13.19
CA SER A 342 -20.87 -35.29 -14.26
C SER A 342 -19.62 -35.21 -15.13
N SER A 343 -18.64 -36.07 -14.92
CA SER A 343 -17.31 -36.03 -15.55
C SER A 343 -16.37 -34.96 -14.97
N THR A 344 -16.04 -33.88 -15.68
CA THR A 344 -15.10 -32.81 -15.27
C THR A 344 -15.77 -31.47 -15.01
N GLU A 345 -17.10 -31.39 -15.22
CA GLU A 345 -17.82 -30.12 -15.06
C GLU A 345 -18.61 -30.11 -13.74
N TYR A 346 -18.42 -29.00 -12.99
CA TYR A 346 -19.18 -28.71 -11.78
C TYR A 346 -20.19 -27.60 -12.10
N ARG A 347 -21.46 -27.89 -11.85
CA ARG A 347 -22.50 -26.86 -11.95
C ARG A 347 -22.61 -26.11 -10.62
N ILE A 348 -22.57 -24.80 -10.65
CA ILE A 348 -22.91 -23.98 -9.48
C ILE A 348 -24.40 -24.06 -9.24
N VAL A 349 -24.81 -24.53 -8.07
CA VAL A 349 -26.21 -24.74 -7.68
C VAL A 349 -26.71 -23.60 -6.78
N ASP A 350 -25.83 -22.94 -6.04
CA ASP A 350 -26.19 -21.85 -5.13
C ASP A 350 -24.98 -20.96 -4.80
N GLU A 351 -25.22 -19.78 -4.22
CA GLU A 351 -24.22 -18.86 -3.69
C GLU A 351 -24.64 -18.40 -2.29
N LEU A 352 -23.76 -18.53 -1.32
CA LEU A 352 -24.02 -18.15 0.06
C LEU A 352 -23.03 -17.09 0.56
N THR A 353 -23.54 -16.05 1.20
CA THR A 353 -22.72 -15.09 1.92
C THR A 353 -22.31 -15.66 3.28
N THR A 354 -21.07 -16.16 3.37
CA THR A 354 -20.56 -16.87 4.54
C THR A 354 -19.62 -16.05 5.39
N TYR A 355 -18.87 -15.11 4.77
CA TYR A 355 -17.89 -14.26 5.45
C TYR A 355 -18.28 -12.79 5.38
N ARG A 356 -18.14 -12.11 6.51
CA ARG A 356 -18.31 -10.65 6.61
C ARG A 356 -17.24 -10.09 7.53
N ALA A 357 -16.60 -9.01 7.10
CA ALA A 357 -15.69 -8.26 7.97
C ALA A 357 -15.87 -6.75 7.76
N ARG A 358 -15.56 -6.00 8.80
CA ARG A 358 -15.52 -4.55 8.76
C ARG A 358 -14.31 -4.04 9.52
N ALA A 359 -13.71 -3.00 9.02
CA ALA A 359 -12.69 -2.24 9.72
C ALA A 359 -13.05 -0.76 9.62
N THR A 360 -13.08 -0.06 10.74
CA THR A 360 -13.38 1.36 10.80
C THR A 360 -12.27 2.07 11.55
N THR A 361 -11.69 3.09 10.96
CA THR A 361 -10.72 3.97 11.61
C THR A 361 -11.25 5.39 11.60
N LEU A 362 -11.30 6.01 12.79
CA LEU A 362 -11.58 7.43 12.98
C LEU A 362 -10.30 8.07 13.49
N GLN A 363 -9.89 9.18 12.90
CA GLN A 363 -8.67 9.88 13.31
C GLN A 363 -8.88 11.38 13.27
N ALA A 364 -8.44 12.08 14.30
CA ALA A 364 -8.29 13.53 14.32
C ALA A 364 -6.80 13.87 14.36
N SER A 365 -6.39 14.91 13.65
CA SER A 365 -5.00 15.35 13.61
C SER A 365 -4.89 16.86 13.57
N ALA A 366 -3.84 17.38 14.20
CA ALA A 366 -3.45 18.77 14.14
C ALA A 366 -1.98 18.82 13.70
N LEU A 367 -1.72 19.56 12.63
CA LEU A 367 -0.37 19.79 12.12
C LEU A 367 -0.09 21.28 12.16
N TYR A 368 1.05 21.66 12.71
CA TYR A 368 1.60 23.01 12.66
C TYR A 368 2.92 22.98 11.89
N ALA A 369 3.08 23.90 10.98
CA ALA A 369 4.28 24.08 10.18
C ALA A 369 4.81 25.50 10.30
N GLN A 370 6.11 25.65 10.29
CA GLN A 370 6.80 26.93 10.24
C GLN A 370 7.96 26.88 9.26
N GLN A 371 8.02 27.85 8.37
CA GLN A 371 9.11 28.02 7.41
C GLN A 371 9.84 29.33 7.69
N ARG A 372 11.17 29.28 7.76
CA ARG A 372 12.09 30.43 7.83
C ARG A 372 13.16 30.28 6.76
N ASP A 373 13.94 31.34 6.51
CA ASP A 373 14.90 31.40 5.39
C ASP A 373 15.79 30.17 5.24
N HIS A 374 16.28 29.61 6.35
CA HIS A 374 17.21 28.49 6.34
C HIS A 374 16.70 27.24 7.08
N THR A 375 15.51 27.30 7.65
CA THR A 375 14.98 26.18 8.47
C THR A 375 13.47 26.10 8.29
N SER A 376 12.98 24.90 8.04
CA SER A 376 11.56 24.58 8.13
C SER A 376 11.34 23.43 9.11
N TRP A 377 10.23 23.46 9.80
CA TRP A 377 9.82 22.35 10.64
C TRP A 377 8.31 22.25 10.70
N ASN A 378 7.86 21.06 10.92
CA ASN A 378 6.45 20.79 11.19
C ASN A 378 6.31 19.70 12.26
N VAL A 379 5.24 19.79 13.01
CA VAL A 379 4.85 18.80 14.01
C VAL A 379 3.38 18.46 13.81
N ALA A 380 3.07 17.19 13.76
CA ALA A 380 1.71 16.67 13.69
C ALA A 380 1.43 15.77 14.89
N LEU A 381 0.28 15.99 15.51
CA LEU A 381 -0.27 15.13 16.54
C LEU A 381 -1.58 14.53 16.02
N SER A 382 -1.76 13.24 16.21
CA SER A 382 -2.97 12.54 15.81
C SER A 382 -3.47 11.66 16.94
N ALA A 383 -4.78 11.57 17.06
CA ALA A 383 -5.45 10.62 17.93
C ALA A 383 -6.59 9.94 17.17
N GLY A 384 -6.81 8.66 17.42
CA GLY A 384 -7.81 7.91 16.68
C GLY A 384 -8.27 6.64 17.39
N ILE A 385 -9.31 6.03 16.81
CA ILE A 385 -9.85 4.75 17.22
C ILE A 385 -9.97 3.87 16.00
N MET A 386 -9.58 2.62 16.12
CA MET A 386 -9.77 1.57 15.13
C MET A 386 -10.63 0.48 15.71
N ASP A 387 -11.66 0.08 14.98
CA ASP A 387 -12.53 -1.07 15.26
C ASP A 387 -12.44 -2.08 14.12
N HIS A 388 -12.29 -3.35 14.45
CA HIS A 388 -12.28 -4.46 13.50
C HIS A 388 -13.20 -5.58 13.98
N ALA A 389 -14.04 -6.09 13.10
CA ALA A 389 -14.87 -7.26 13.39
C ALA A 389 -14.94 -8.16 12.15
N ALA A 390 -14.87 -9.46 12.35
CA ALA A 390 -15.04 -10.49 11.33
C ALA A 390 -15.98 -11.58 11.83
N HIS A 391 -16.77 -12.11 10.92
CA HIS A 391 -17.79 -13.12 11.18
C HIS A 391 -17.85 -14.14 10.06
N TYR A 392 -17.88 -15.42 10.40
CA TYR A 392 -18.17 -16.54 9.50
C TYR A 392 -19.48 -17.21 9.96
N VAL A 393 -20.39 -17.50 9.04
CA VAL A 393 -21.78 -17.84 9.38
C VAL A 393 -21.93 -19.26 9.93
N PHE A 394 -21.29 -20.26 9.33
CA PHE A 394 -21.43 -21.65 9.73
C PHE A 394 -20.16 -22.51 9.52
N PRO A 395 -19.61 -23.10 10.60
CA PRO A 395 -19.97 -22.91 11.99
C PRO A 395 -19.76 -21.44 12.41
N GLU A 396 -20.63 -20.94 13.27
CA GLU A 396 -20.58 -19.53 13.65
C GLU A 396 -19.27 -19.21 14.36
N ARG A 397 -18.49 -18.28 13.77
CA ARG A 397 -17.20 -17.80 14.30
C ARG A 397 -17.16 -16.30 14.26
N ARG A 398 -16.70 -15.70 15.34
CA ARG A 398 -16.60 -14.26 15.47
C ARG A 398 -15.25 -13.85 16.03
N LEU A 399 -14.73 -12.76 15.52
CA LEU A 399 -13.53 -12.12 16.01
C LEU A 399 -13.74 -10.60 15.97
N SER A 400 -13.41 -9.92 17.05
CA SER A 400 -13.45 -8.45 17.09
C SER A 400 -12.37 -7.91 18.03
N PHE A 401 -11.86 -6.74 17.70
CA PHE A 401 -10.98 -5.96 18.56
C PHE A 401 -11.06 -4.48 18.23
N SER A 402 -10.81 -3.64 19.21
CA SER A 402 -10.71 -2.20 19.04
C SER A 402 -9.43 -1.66 19.69
N LYS A 403 -8.89 -0.58 19.13
CA LYS A 403 -7.68 0.08 19.61
C LYS A 403 -7.82 1.59 19.59
N ALA A 404 -7.26 2.26 20.59
CA ALA A 404 -6.99 3.69 20.52
C ALA A 404 -5.56 3.90 20.00
N THR A 405 -5.36 4.95 19.22
CA THR A 405 -4.05 5.32 18.66
C THR A 405 -3.74 6.75 19.03
N VAL A 406 -2.51 7.01 19.46
CA VAL A 406 -1.93 8.35 19.57
C VAL A 406 -0.63 8.33 18.78
N GLU A 407 -0.43 9.31 17.91
CA GLU A 407 0.76 9.42 17.09
C GLU A 407 1.28 10.85 17.08
N ALA A 408 2.61 11.00 17.19
CA ALA A 408 3.32 12.24 17.01
C ALA A 408 4.31 12.08 15.84
N LYS A 409 4.31 13.05 14.93
CA LYS A 409 5.27 13.16 13.81
C LYS A 409 5.94 14.51 13.85
N GLY A 410 7.23 14.54 13.54
CA GLY A 410 7.99 15.76 13.39
C GLY A 410 8.90 15.69 12.19
N GLN A 411 8.98 16.76 11.43
CA GLN A 411 9.95 16.96 10.38
C GLN A 411 10.72 18.24 10.67
N TRP A 412 12.01 18.18 10.49
CA TRP A 412 12.90 19.32 10.55
C TRP A 412 13.82 19.29 9.33
N GLN A 413 13.94 20.44 8.67
CA GLN A 413 14.81 20.63 7.51
C GLN A 413 15.66 21.86 7.74
N ARG A 414 16.93 21.80 7.41
CA ARG A 414 17.86 22.92 7.52
C ARG A 414 18.75 23.02 6.30
N LEU A 415 18.76 24.22 5.72
CA LEU A 415 19.72 24.60 4.71
C LEU A 415 21.05 24.93 5.37
N LEU A 416 22.07 24.13 5.08
CA LEU A 416 23.42 24.23 5.56
C LEU A 416 24.28 25.03 4.57
N PRO A 417 25.47 25.53 4.98
CA PRO A 417 26.44 26.18 4.07
C PRO A 417 26.71 25.32 2.82
N ARG A 418 27.11 25.97 1.73
CA ARG A 418 27.38 25.33 0.43
C ARG A 418 26.17 24.61 -0.19
N ARG A 419 24.95 25.09 0.07
CA ARG A 419 23.71 24.57 -0.47
C ARG A 419 23.40 23.12 -0.08
N ASN A 420 23.92 22.61 1.04
CA ASN A 420 23.52 21.30 1.56
C ASN A 420 22.15 21.39 2.23
N LEU A 421 21.33 20.35 2.11
CA LEU A 421 20.06 20.23 2.83
C LEU A 421 20.09 19.02 3.75
N LEU A 422 19.85 19.24 5.03
CA LEU A 422 19.66 18.18 6.03
C LEU A 422 18.18 18.10 6.41
N SER A 423 17.61 16.91 6.34
CA SER A 423 16.23 16.64 6.74
C SER A 423 16.19 15.52 7.78
N VAL A 424 15.43 15.72 8.84
CA VAL A 424 15.19 14.72 9.90
C VAL A 424 13.69 14.55 10.05
N ASN A 425 13.24 13.31 9.96
CA ASN A 425 11.84 12.93 10.18
C ASN A 425 11.79 11.94 11.34
N LEU A 426 10.94 12.20 12.31
CA LEU A 426 10.72 11.36 13.47
C LEU A 426 9.23 11.07 13.60
N SER A 427 8.89 9.84 13.94
CA SER A 427 7.51 9.52 14.35
C SER A 427 7.50 8.50 15.48
N ALA A 428 6.49 8.61 16.33
CA ALA A 428 6.19 7.65 17.37
C ALA A 428 4.68 7.49 17.49
N ALA A 429 4.20 6.25 17.52
CA ALA A 429 2.80 5.91 17.69
C ALA A 429 2.64 4.86 18.79
N TYR A 430 1.60 5.02 19.61
CA TYR A 430 1.15 4.02 20.56
C TYR A 430 -0.27 3.60 20.20
N HIS A 431 -0.45 2.30 20.08
CA HIS A 431 -1.73 1.66 19.80
C HIS A 431 -2.14 0.87 21.04
N ALA A 432 -3.09 1.40 21.81
CA ALA A 432 -3.62 0.78 23.02
C ALA A 432 -4.77 -0.16 22.66
N ALA A 433 -4.71 -1.39 23.09
CA ALA A 433 -5.84 -2.32 23.02
C ALA A 433 -6.96 -1.83 23.96
N LEU A 434 -8.18 -1.71 23.44
CA LEU A 434 -9.37 -1.31 24.21
C LEU A 434 -10.25 -2.50 24.55
N SER A 435 -10.55 -3.30 23.53
CA SER A 435 -11.37 -4.50 23.68
C SER A 435 -10.94 -5.55 22.67
N SER A 436 -11.15 -6.83 23.03
CA SER A 436 -10.95 -7.94 22.10
C SER A 436 -11.84 -9.11 22.49
N SER A 437 -12.40 -9.80 21.49
CA SER A 437 -13.22 -10.99 21.69
C SER A 437 -13.02 -11.94 20.52
N MET A 438 -12.87 -13.21 20.81
CA MET A 438 -12.81 -14.28 19.83
C MET A 438 -13.70 -15.44 20.30
N GLN A 439 -14.65 -15.82 19.45
CA GLN A 439 -15.56 -16.95 19.66
C GLN A 439 -15.46 -17.90 18.49
N MET A 440 -14.85 -19.08 18.72
CA MET A 440 -14.61 -20.07 17.68
C MET A 440 -14.90 -21.47 18.18
N PRO A 441 -15.90 -22.17 17.65
CA PRO A 441 -16.03 -23.59 17.85
C PRO A 441 -14.92 -24.31 17.06
N TYR A 442 -13.96 -24.90 17.76
CA TYR A 442 -12.78 -25.55 17.16
C TYR A 442 -13.05 -26.95 16.60
N VAL A 443 -14.25 -27.49 16.78
CA VAL A 443 -14.63 -28.87 16.45
C VAL A 443 -14.26 -29.30 15.03
N THR A 444 -14.18 -28.37 14.06
CA THR A 444 -13.85 -28.64 12.67
C THR A 444 -12.46 -28.15 12.27
N MET A 445 -11.65 -27.68 13.22
CA MET A 445 -10.31 -27.16 12.97
C MET A 445 -9.23 -28.15 13.42
N SER A 446 -8.11 -28.21 12.70
CA SER A 446 -6.92 -28.88 13.17
C SER A 446 -6.22 -28.08 14.28
N ASP A 447 -5.44 -28.74 15.14
CA ASP A 447 -4.65 -28.08 16.19
C ASP A 447 -3.73 -26.99 15.62
N ALA A 448 -3.17 -27.21 14.44
CA ALA A 448 -2.35 -26.22 13.77
C ALA A 448 -3.13 -24.97 13.35
N ASN A 449 -4.38 -25.11 12.89
CA ASN A 449 -5.27 -23.99 12.60
C ASN A 449 -5.69 -23.27 13.88
N ILE A 450 -5.95 -23.99 14.97
CA ILE A 450 -6.27 -23.41 16.27
C ILE A 450 -5.11 -22.55 16.76
N ALA A 451 -3.89 -23.09 16.72
CA ALA A 451 -2.67 -22.35 17.11
C ALA A 451 -2.46 -21.09 16.24
N LEU A 452 -2.68 -21.19 14.92
CA LEU A 452 -2.60 -20.07 14.00
C LEU A 452 -3.61 -18.97 14.36
N MET A 453 -4.87 -19.34 14.57
CA MET A 453 -5.94 -18.38 14.89
C MET A 453 -5.69 -17.67 16.21
N ASN A 454 -5.28 -18.42 17.25
CA ASN A 454 -4.93 -17.85 18.55
C ASN A 454 -3.76 -16.87 18.44
N HIS A 455 -2.70 -17.24 17.74
CA HIS A 455 -1.54 -16.38 17.53
C HIS A 455 -1.90 -15.11 16.73
N THR A 456 -2.66 -15.27 15.64
CA THR A 456 -3.09 -14.15 14.79
C THR A 456 -3.96 -13.17 15.59
N PHE A 457 -4.91 -13.68 16.38
CA PHE A 457 -5.76 -12.86 17.23
C PHE A 457 -4.98 -12.13 18.32
N ALA A 458 -4.11 -12.84 19.03
CA ALA A 458 -3.26 -12.25 20.09
C ALA A 458 -2.39 -11.12 19.51
N SER A 459 -1.78 -11.33 18.35
CA SER A 459 -0.95 -10.30 17.69
C SER A 459 -1.80 -9.12 17.18
N ALA A 460 -2.97 -9.39 16.59
CA ALA A 460 -3.84 -8.35 16.06
C ALA A 460 -4.47 -7.48 17.15
N SER A 461 -4.82 -8.06 18.31
CA SER A 461 -5.47 -7.35 19.40
C SER A 461 -4.51 -6.72 20.42
N ALA A 462 -3.23 -7.11 20.43
CA ALA A 462 -2.22 -6.58 21.35
C ALA A 462 -2.00 -5.08 21.23
N SER A 463 -1.64 -4.42 22.33
CA SER A 463 -1.11 -3.06 22.31
C SER A 463 0.30 -3.07 21.73
N TYR A 464 0.70 -2.02 21.02
CA TYR A 464 2.04 -1.92 20.48
C TYR A 464 2.52 -0.47 20.32
N VAL A 465 3.84 -0.31 20.35
CA VAL A 465 4.54 0.94 20.02
C VAL A 465 5.18 0.78 18.66
N LEU A 466 5.13 1.84 17.87
CA LEU A 466 5.83 1.96 16.60
C LEU A 466 6.63 3.26 16.61
N SER A 467 7.92 3.21 16.34
CA SER A 467 8.78 4.40 16.24
C SER A 467 9.59 4.36 14.95
N GLN A 468 9.77 5.49 14.31
CA GLN A 468 10.56 5.62 13.09
C GLN A 468 11.42 6.86 13.15
N ALA A 469 12.64 6.75 12.63
CA ALA A 469 13.56 7.86 12.41
C ALA A 469 14.14 7.78 11.00
N VAL A 470 14.17 8.90 10.29
CA VAL A 470 14.79 9.02 8.96
C VAL A 470 15.62 10.29 8.93
N VAL A 471 16.88 10.16 8.54
CA VAL A 471 17.80 11.26 8.34
C VAL A 471 18.25 11.26 6.89
N ARG A 472 18.10 12.36 6.21
CA ARG A 472 18.52 12.58 4.83
C ARG A 472 19.44 13.76 4.71
N TRP A 473 20.52 13.57 4.01
CA TRP A 473 21.49 14.61 3.68
C TRP A 473 21.63 14.71 2.16
N ALA A 474 21.30 15.87 1.59
CA ALA A 474 21.45 16.18 0.18
C ALA A 474 22.60 17.18 -0.01
N MET A 475 23.51 16.87 -0.91
CA MET A 475 24.74 17.62 -1.20
C MET A 475 24.74 18.08 -2.66
N PRO A 476 25.12 19.32 -2.97
CA PRO A 476 25.21 19.77 -4.35
C PRO A 476 26.33 19.05 -5.10
N LEU A 477 25.99 18.55 -6.28
CA LEU A 477 26.91 17.92 -7.21
C LEU A 477 26.76 18.61 -8.59
N ARG A 478 27.54 19.67 -8.84
CA ARG A 478 27.40 20.55 -10.02
C ARG A 478 26.00 21.17 -10.12
N ARG A 479 25.15 20.69 -11.04
CA ARG A 479 23.76 21.14 -11.27
C ARG A 479 22.71 20.26 -10.59
N HIS A 480 23.13 19.19 -9.93
CA HIS A 480 22.31 18.16 -9.31
C HIS A 480 22.59 18.09 -7.83
N PHE A 481 21.86 17.23 -7.12
CA PHE A 481 22.14 16.91 -5.73
C PHE A 481 22.31 15.41 -5.57
N LEU A 482 23.38 15.01 -4.89
CA LEU A 482 23.52 13.64 -4.37
C LEU A 482 22.88 13.60 -2.99
N PHE A 483 22.12 12.55 -2.68
CA PHE A 483 21.62 12.38 -1.32
C PHE A 483 21.96 10.99 -0.76
N ILE A 484 22.08 10.95 0.55
CA ILE A 484 22.15 9.74 1.37
C ILE A 484 21.03 9.84 2.40
N GLU A 485 20.27 8.76 2.55
CA GLU A 485 19.18 8.67 3.51
C GLU A 485 19.34 7.41 4.35
N LEU A 486 19.30 7.57 5.67
CA LEU A 486 19.30 6.49 6.65
C LEU A 486 17.96 6.48 7.36
N GLY A 487 17.33 5.32 7.42
CA GLY A 487 16.05 5.12 8.11
C GLY A 487 16.06 3.92 9.02
N GLY A 488 15.29 3.99 10.09
CA GLY A 488 15.06 2.86 10.99
C GLY A 488 13.67 2.89 11.58
N THR A 489 13.11 1.70 11.81
CA THR A 489 11.81 1.52 12.48
C THR A 489 11.98 0.53 13.63
N LEU A 490 11.29 0.77 14.73
CA LEU A 490 11.17 -0.14 15.85
C LEU A 490 9.70 -0.36 16.16
N ALA A 491 9.28 -1.61 16.28
CA ALA A 491 7.95 -1.99 16.74
C ALA A 491 8.09 -2.98 17.90
N ALA A 492 7.29 -2.80 18.94
CA ALA A 492 7.22 -3.72 20.07
C ALA A 492 5.78 -3.82 20.55
N ASN A 493 5.32 -5.03 20.88
CA ASN A 493 4.02 -5.25 21.48
C ASN A 493 4.15 -5.73 22.94
N ASP A 494 3.04 -5.73 23.66
CA ASP A 494 2.94 -6.18 25.05
C ASP A 494 3.10 -7.70 25.22
N ALA A 495 3.14 -8.48 24.13
CA ALA A 495 3.40 -9.92 24.13
C ALA A 495 4.89 -10.26 23.89
N ASP A 496 5.81 -9.37 24.28
CA ASP A 496 7.29 -9.54 24.14
C ASP A 496 7.77 -9.80 22.72
N ASN A 497 7.03 -9.35 21.72
CA ASN A 497 7.47 -9.42 20.34
C ASN A 497 8.01 -8.08 19.85
N ARG A 498 9.14 -8.12 19.15
CA ARG A 498 9.83 -6.93 18.64
C ARG A 498 10.17 -7.12 17.18
N ALA A 499 10.06 -6.05 16.45
CA ALA A 499 10.54 -5.97 15.07
C ALA A 499 11.32 -4.68 14.86
N TRP A 500 12.26 -4.72 13.94
CA TRP A 500 13.02 -3.55 13.51
C TRP A 500 13.26 -3.59 12.02
N SER A 501 13.38 -2.44 11.42
CA SER A 501 13.88 -2.29 10.06
C SER A 501 15.04 -1.29 10.00
N GLN A 502 15.90 -1.48 9.01
CA GLN A 502 16.98 -0.57 8.66
C GLN A 502 16.91 -0.32 7.17
N ARG A 503 17.05 0.94 6.78
CA ARG A 503 17.00 1.38 5.38
C ARG A 503 18.17 2.30 5.08
N LEU A 504 18.85 2.02 3.98
CA LEU A 504 19.85 2.91 3.38
C LEU A 504 19.43 3.22 1.96
N SER A 505 19.31 4.50 1.64
CA SER A 505 19.04 4.96 0.27
C SER A 505 20.16 5.91 -0.17
N VAL A 506 20.57 5.76 -1.42
CA VAL A 506 21.50 6.66 -2.10
C VAL A 506 20.92 7.03 -3.44
N GLY A 507 20.99 8.31 -3.82
CA GLY A 507 20.39 8.72 -5.08
C GLY A 507 20.81 10.11 -5.50
N VAL A 508 20.31 10.50 -6.67
CA VAL A 508 20.56 11.79 -7.31
C VAL A 508 19.23 12.50 -7.56
N GLU A 509 19.19 13.77 -7.29
CA GLU A 509 18.09 14.69 -7.62
C GLU A 509 18.50 15.59 -8.79
N LEU A 510 17.62 15.62 -9.81
CA LEU A 510 17.84 16.19 -11.13
C LEU A 510 16.82 17.28 -11.42
#